data_c6d2ca13020c563186d2e98078d17c53
#
_entry.id   c6d2ca13020c563186d2e98078d17c53
#
_cell.length_a   1.000
_cell.length_b   1.000
_cell.length_c   1.000
_cell.angle_alpha   90.00
_cell.angle_beta   90.00
_cell.angle_gamma   90.00
#
_symmetry.space_group_name_H-M   'P 1'
#
loop_
_entity.id
_entity.type
_entity.pdbx_description
1 polymer ?
#
loop_
_entity_poly.entity_id
_entity_poly.type
_entity_poly.pdbx_seq_one_letter_code
_entity_poly.pdbx_strand_id
1 'polypeptide(L)'
;MQGILPAWGRILTGYTPAMSIEITRECPLRCPGCYAYGDDHLGGELTLREVRDFKGQELIDGILALVDRHKPLHLSIVGGEPLVRYRELNTLLPLLSTRGLHVQVVTSAVREIPAAWHTIPRVSLVVSIDGLQPEHDVRRAPATYDRILKHIAGHSITVHCTVTRQLVNRAGYIEEFLRIWSARPEVEKIWVSLYTPQIGEVSDERLRPVDRERAVADLMALRLSFPKLALPKGLIEVYANPPDSPDECIFARTTSTISADLTTRITPCQFGGAPDCSNCGCIASAGLAAVARHKLFGFVPVGSIFAGSLKVGESMRRLRPAEPSVA
;
A
#
# COMPACT_ATOMS: atom_id res chain seq x y z
N MET A 1 -7.68 13.63 13.58
CA MET A 1 -6.93 14.88 13.30
C MET A 1 -5.45 14.83 13.73
N GLN A 2 -5.03 13.89 14.57
CA GLN A 2 -3.64 13.84 15.10
C GLN A 2 -2.54 13.61 14.05
N GLY A 3 -2.82 13.11 12.86
CA GLY A 3 -1.81 12.88 11.81
C GLY A 3 -1.70 13.96 10.72
N ILE A 4 -2.72 14.82 10.55
CA ILE A 4 -2.77 15.76 9.41
C ILE A 4 -1.78 16.91 9.59
N LEU A 5 -1.71 17.52 10.77
CA LEU A 5 -0.80 18.62 11.04
C LEU A 5 0.69 18.26 10.91
N PRO A 6 1.17 17.12 11.49
CA PRO A 6 2.53 16.66 11.26
C PRO A 6 2.83 16.36 9.79
N ALA A 7 1.90 15.73 9.07
CA ALA A 7 2.06 15.46 7.64
C ALA A 7 2.18 16.75 6.83
N TRP A 8 1.39 17.74 7.16
CA TRP A 8 1.48 19.07 6.55
C TRP A 8 2.81 19.76 6.82
N GLY A 9 3.27 19.72 8.07
CA GLY A 9 4.61 20.24 8.42
C GLY A 9 5.72 19.59 7.60
N ARG A 10 5.64 18.27 7.35
CA ARG A 10 6.59 17.57 6.47
C ARG A 10 6.52 18.09 5.03
N ILE A 11 5.32 18.24 4.47
CA ILE A 11 5.13 18.74 3.11
C ILE A 11 5.69 20.16 2.97
N LEU A 12 5.33 21.07 3.86
CA LEU A 12 5.79 22.46 3.82
C LEU A 12 7.31 22.61 3.95
N THR A 13 7.95 21.71 4.70
CA THR A 13 9.40 21.66 4.84
C THR A 13 10.10 20.87 3.73
N GLY A 14 9.36 20.43 2.68
CA GLY A 14 9.90 19.74 1.51
C GLY A 14 10.22 18.26 1.71
N TYR A 15 9.70 17.63 2.77
CA TYR A 15 9.74 16.17 2.95
C TYR A 15 8.45 15.51 2.49
N THR A 16 8.52 14.25 2.08
CA THR A 16 7.33 13.42 1.90
C THR A 16 6.93 12.80 3.23
N PRO A 17 5.65 12.93 3.64
CA PRO A 17 5.20 12.39 4.93
C PRO A 17 5.13 10.86 4.97
N ALA A 18 5.06 10.20 3.81
CA ALA A 18 4.99 8.76 3.71
C ALA A 18 6.14 8.20 2.86
N MET A 19 6.58 7.00 3.21
CA MET A 19 7.56 6.23 2.47
C MET A 19 7.07 4.79 2.32
N SER A 20 7.34 4.18 1.18
CA SER A 20 7.17 2.76 0.93
C SER A 20 8.52 2.17 0.53
N ILE A 21 8.91 1.04 1.12
CA ILE A 21 10.17 0.37 0.81
C ILE A 21 9.87 -1.06 0.39
N GLU A 22 10.37 -1.46 -0.79
CA GLU A 22 10.47 -2.84 -1.17
C GLU A 22 11.67 -3.45 -0.45
N ILE A 23 11.40 -4.16 0.67
CA ILE A 23 12.47 -4.63 1.57
C ILE A 23 13.33 -5.75 0.95
N THR A 24 12.85 -6.41 -0.08
CA THR A 24 13.53 -7.52 -0.74
C THR A 24 12.96 -7.76 -2.13
N ARG A 25 13.80 -8.28 -3.03
CA ARG A 25 13.35 -8.79 -4.33
C ARG A 25 12.84 -10.23 -4.28
N GLU A 26 13.01 -10.92 -3.13
CA GLU A 26 12.63 -12.32 -3.01
C GLU A 26 11.14 -12.44 -2.66
N CYS A 27 10.42 -13.27 -3.42
CA CYS A 27 9.05 -13.67 -3.12
C CYS A 27 8.85 -15.13 -3.53
N PRO A 28 8.30 -15.98 -2.66
CA PRO A 28 7.99 -17.37 -3.03
C PRO A 28 6.73 -17.48 -3.89
N LEU A 29 5.98 -16.37 -4.07
CA LEU A 29 4.74 -16.34 -4.85
C LEU A 29 4.99 -15.92 -6.29
N ARG A 30 4.03 -16.23 -7.16
CA ARG A 30 3.99 -15.79 -8.57
C ARG A 30 2.57 -15.35 -8.92
N CYS A 31 2.08 -14.37 -8.16
CA CYS A 31 0.73 -13.87 -8.35
C CYS A 31 0.56 -13.25 -9.73
N PRO A 32 -0.49 -13.58 -10.49
CA PRO A 32 -0.82 -12.87 -11.72
C PRO A 32 -0.97 -11.36 -11.45
N GLY A 33 -0.57 -10.52 -12.40
CA GLY A 33 -0.71 -9.07 -12.28
C GLY A 33 0.01 -8.44 -11.08
N CYS A 34 1.06 -9.08 -10.55
CA CYS A 34 1.88 -8.51 -9.50
C CYS A 34 2.70 -7.34 -10.04
N TYR A 35 2.34 -6.12 -9.65
CA TYR A 35 2.98 -4.90 -10.14
C TYR A 35 4.50 -4.86 -9.88
N ALA A 36 4.96 -5.39 -8.74
CA ALA A 36 6.36 -5.33 -8.33
C ALA A 36 7.30 -6.14 -9.25
N TYR A 37 6.76 -7.09 -10.01
CA TYR A 37 7.53 -7.92 -10.94
C TYR A 37 7.18 -7.65 -12.42
N GLY A 38 6.46 -6.57 -12.70
CA GLY A 38 6.27 -6.08 -14.06
C GLY A 38 7.57 -5.56 -14.65
N ASP A 39 7.76 -5.76 -15.95
CA ASP A 39 9.01 -5.38 -16.65
C ASP A 39 9.29 -3.88 -16.57
N ASP A 40 8.26 -3.05 -16.55
CA ASP A 40 8.37 -1.58 -16.48
C ASP A 40 8.39 -1.02 -15.04
N HIS A 41 8.27 -1.87 -14.02
CA HIS A 41 8.10 -1.42 -12.63
C HIS A 41 9.19 -0.45 -12.16
N LEU A 42 10.45 -0.70 -12.55
CA LEU A 42 11.60 0.15 -12.23
C LEU A 42 12.03 1.07 -13.38
N GLY A 43 11.16 1.30 -14.37
CA GLY A 43 11.44 2.17 -15.52
C GLY A 43 11.90 1.45 -16.78
N GLY A 44 11.81 0.11 -16.83
CA GLY A 44 12.09 -0.71 -18.02
C GLY A 44 13.55 -1.06 -18.30
N GLU A 45 14.50 -0.46 -17.57
CA GLU A 45 15.92 -0.80 -17.69
C GLU A 45 16.34 -1.97 -16.80
N LEU A 46 15.66 -2.11 -15.67
CA LEU A 46 15.88 -3.15 -14.65
C LEU A 46 14.55 -3.67 -14.15
N THR A 47 14.52 -4.94 -13.75
CA THR A 47 13.39 -5.52 -13.02
C THR A 47 13.74 -5.66 -11.54
N LEU A 48 12.72 -5.79 -10.67
CA LEU A 48 12.94 -6.03 -9.24
C LEU A 48 13.82 -7.26 -8.98
N ARG A 49 13.81 -8.24 -9.88
CA ARG A 49 14.62 -9.47 -9.73
C ARG A 49 16.12 -9.25 -9.93
N GLU A 50 16.51 -8.18 -10.59
CA GLU A 50 17.90 -7.88 -11.00
C GLU A 50 18.60 -6.92 -10.05
N VAL A 51 17.84 -6.10 -9.29
CA VAL A 51 18.44 -5.15 -8.35
C VAL A 51 19.17 -5.85 -7.20
N ARG A 52 20.13 -5.15 -6.61
CA ARG A 52 20.79 -5.60 -5.38
C ARG A 52 19.77 -5.83 -4.27
N ASP A 53 19.95 -6.90 -3.51
CA ASP A 53 19.06 -7.30 -2.43
C ASP A 53 19.87 -7.39 -1.13
N PHE A 54 19.67 -6.41 -0.27
CA PHE A 54 20.37 -6.32 1.00
C PHE A 54 19.84 -7.31 2.04
N LYS A 55 20.72 -7.76 2.95
CA LYS A 55 20.40 -8.72 4.02
C LYS A 55 21.17 -8.36 5.31
N GLY A 56 20.71 -8.92 6.43
CA GLY A 56 21.38 -8.77 7.72
C GLY A 56 21.53 -7.31 8.14
N GLN A 57 22.68 -6.98 8.73
CA GLN A 57 22.94 -5.65 9.28
C GLN A 57 22.94 -4.56 8.20
N GLU A 58 23.44 -4.87 6.99
CA GLU A 58 23.47 -3.91 5.88
C GLU A 58 22.07 -3.43 5.49
N LEU A 59 21.06 -4.33 5.47
CA LEU A 59 19.67 -3.97 5.23
C LEU A 59 19.13 -3.07 6.35
N ILE A 60 19.40 -3.44 7.61
CA ILE A 60 18.94 -2.69 8.77
C ILE A 60 19.49 -1.26 8.73
N ASP A 61 20.79 -1.11 8.58
CA ASP A 61 21.48 0.19 8.56
C ASP A 61 21.01 1.04 7.37
N GLY A 62 20.85 0.42 6.20
CA GLY A 62 20.39 1.10 5.00
C GLY A 62 18.96 1.66 5.16
N ILE A 63 18.03 0.89 5.73
CA ILE A 63 16.67 1.37 5.98
C ILE A 63 16.65 2.48 7.04
N LEU A 64 17.42 2.34 8.11
CA LEU A 64 17.52 3.38 9.14
C LEU A 64 18.10 4.68 8.56
N ALA A 65 19.13 4.60 7.70
CA ALA A 65 19.69 5.75 7.00
C ALA A 65 18.66 6.44 6.08
N LEU A 66 17.84 5.66 5.35
CA LEU A 66 16.75 6.20 4.54
C LEU A 66 15.72 6.94 5.41
N VAL A 67 15.31 6.33 6.51
CA VAL A 67 14.35 6.94 7.45
C VAL A 67 14.91 8.23 8.05
N ASP A 68 16.15 8.24 8.49
CA ASP A 68 16.80 9.42 9.07
C ASP A 68 16.97 10.55 8.04
N ARG A 69 17.21 10.20 6.76
CA ARG A 69 17.30 11.13 5.63
C ARG A 69 15.94 11.72 5.24
N HIS A 70 14.96 10.88 5.00
CA HIS A 70 13.66 11.28 4.46
C HIS A 70 12.66 11.70 5.54
N LYS A 71 12.88 11.34 6.78
CA LYS A 71 12.06 11.70 7.96
C LYS A 71 10.56 11.45 7.76
N PRO A 72 10.13 10.28 7.24
CA PRO A 72 8.72 10.00 7.06
C PRO A 72 8.00 9.93 8.41
N LEU A 73 6.68 10.04 8.38
CA LEU A 73 5.80 9.77 9.53
C LEU A 73 5.20 8.37 9.44
N HIS A 74 5.04 7.88 8.22
CA HIS A 74 4.53 6.55 7.91
C HIS A 74 5.50 5.81 7.00
N LEU A 75 5.79 4.57 7.34
CA LEU A 75 6.61 3.66 6.54
C LEU A 75 5.80 2.41 6.20
N SER A 76 5.61 2.14 4.91
CA SER A 76 5.06 0.87 4.42
C SER A 76 6.20 -0.03 3.98
N ILE A 77 6.32 -1.19 4.58
CA ILE A 77 7.27 -2.23 4.21
C ILE A 77 6.54 -3.21 3.31
N VAL A 78 6.96 -3.24 2.07
CA VAL A 78 6.37 -4.01 0.96
C VAL A 78 7.48 -4.69 0.14
N GLY A 79 7.18 -5.09 -1.08
CA GLY A 79 8.11 -5.57 -2.08
C GLY A 79 8.54 -7.01 -1.86
N GLY A 80 8.57 -7.82 -2.89
CA GLY A 80 8.70 -9.25 -2.75
C GLY A 80 7.76 -9.81 -1.67
N GLU A 81 8.31 -10.52 -0.71
CA GLU A 81 7.56 -10.92 0.51
C GLU A 81 8.37 -10.53 1.76
N PRO A 82 7.89 -9.55 2.55
CA PRO A 82 8.63 -9.06 3.72
C PRO A 82 8.99 -10.13 4.76
N LEU A 83 8.17 -11.16 4.93
CA LEU A 83 8.48 -12.24 5.87
C LEU A 83 9.69 -13.10 5.45
N VAL A 84 10.22 -12.94 4.25
CA VAL A 84 11.52 -13.52 3.87
C VAL A 84 12.65 -12.85 4.68
N ARG A 85 12.47 -11.59 5.07
CA ARG A 85 13.40 -10.80 5.91
C ARG A 85 12.94 -10.68 7.36
N TYR A 86 12.23 -11.70 7.89
CA TYR A 86 11.67 -11.63 9.26
C TYR A 86 12.72 -11.43 10.35
N ARG A 87 13.96 -11.91 10.15
CA ARG A 87 15.05 -11.75 11.13
C ARG A 87 15.48 -10.29 11.23
N GLU A 88 15.69 -9.66 10.10
CA GLU A 88 15.99 -8.24 9.98
C GLU A 88 14.83 -7.40 10.53
N LEU A 89 13.60 -7.76 10.19
CA LEU A 89 12.40 -7.08 10.68
C LEU A 89 12.22 -7.21 12.19
N ASN A 90 12.60 -8.32 12.82
CA ASN A 90 12.59 -8.46 14.29
C ASN A 90 13.45 -7.40 14.97
N THR A 91 14.56 -7.01 14.36
CA THR A 91 15.45 -5.95 14.87
C THR A 91 14.93 -4.56 14.44
N LEU A 92 14.49 -4.43 13.20
CA LEU A 92 14.17 -3.15 12.58
C LEU A 92 12.86 -2.54 13.13
N LEU A 93 11.79 -3.36 13.30
CA LEU A 93 10.48 -2.85 13.72
C LEU A 93 10.51 -2.12 15.08
N PRO A 94 11.14 -2.64 16.13
CA PRO A 94 11.30 -1.90 17.38
C PRO A 94 12.07 -0.59 17.22
N LEU A 95 13.16 -0.58 16.43
CA LEU A 95 13.96 0.61 16.17
C LEU A 95 13.18 1.70 15.41
N LEU A 96 12.33 1.32 14.47
CA LEU A 96 11.45 2.24 13.74
C LEU A 96 10.35 2.79 14.65
N SER A 97 9.76 1.92 15.49
CA SER A 97 8.75 2.30 16.46
C SER A 97 9.26 3.34 17.47
N THR A 98 10.48 3.16 18.00
CA THR A 98 11.12 4.11 18.94
C THR A 98 11.42 5.46 18.29
N ARG A 99 11.60 5.51 16.97
CA ARG A 99 11.71 6.75 16.19
C ARG A 99 10.35 7.46 15.98
N GLY A 100 9.28 6.90 16.49
CA GLY A 100 7.94 7.46 16.40
C GLY A 100 7.22 7.22 15.06
N LEU A 101 7.75 6.35 14.19
CA LEU A 101 7.14 6.02 12.92
C LEU A 101 5.93 5.11 13.10
N HIS A 102 4.90 5.34 12.28
CA HIS A 102 3.88 4.34 12.04
C HIS A 102 4.36 3.40 10.94
N VAL A 103 4.58 2.14 11.28
CA VAL A 103 5.10 1.13 10.37
C VAL A 103 3.98 0.17 9.98
N GLN A 104 3.82 -0.05 8.69
CA GLN A 104 2.90 -1.03 8.14
C GLN A 104 3.71 -2.12 7.43
N VAL A 105 3.55 -3.37 7.83
CA VAL A 105 4.13 -4.52 7.12
C VAL A 105 3.03 -5.17 6.30
N VAL A 106 3.20 -5.19 4.96
CA VAL A 106 2.24 -5.79 4.02
C VAL A 106 2.79 -7.13 3.56
N THR A 107 2.14 -8.21 3.94
CA THR A 107 2.62 -9.57 3.71
C THR A 107 1.52 -10.50 3.17
N SER A 108 1.93 -11.55 2.50
CA SER A 108 1.04 -12.68 2.14
C SER A 108 0.99 -13.75 3.23
N ALA A 109 1.59 -13.52 4.40
CA ALA A 109 1.67 -14.45 5.51
C ALA A 109 2.14 -15.86 5.10
N VAL A 110 3.12 -15.93 4.20
CA VAL A 110 3.69 -17.20 3.67
C VAL A 110 4.34 -18.07 4.75
N ARG A 111 4.65 -17.48 5.88
CA ARG A 111 5.19 -18.11 7.08
C ARG A 111 4.59 -17.48 8.32
N GLU A 112 4.78 -18.13 9.48
CA GLU A 112 4.36 -17.65 10.78
C GLU A 112 4.91 -16.24 11.05
N ILE A 113 4.03 -15.35 11.48
CA ILE A 113 4.38 -14.00 11.88
C ILE A 113 4.99 -14.07 13.28
N PRO A 114 6.15 -13.45 13.56
CA PRO A 114 6.74 -13.49 14.89
C PRO A 114 5.82 -12.91 15.95
N ALA A 115 5.56 -13.66 17.01
CA ALA A 115 4.60 -13.29 18.05
C ALA A 115 4.90 -11.92 18.69
N ALA A 116 6.17 -11.52 18.80
CA ALA A 116 6.55 -10.23 19.37
C ALA A 116 6.02 -9.02 18.57
N TRP A 117 5.65 -9.18 17.29
CA TRP A 117 5.28 -8.04 16.45
C TRP A 117 3.96 -7.40 16.86
N HIS A 118 3.02 -8.17 17.42
CA HIS A 118 1.71 -7.63 17.84
C HIS A 118 1.80 -6.69 19.05
N THR A 119 2.92 -6.72 19.81
CA THR A 119 3.14 -5.86 20.97
C THR A 119 3.96 -4.61 20.66
N ILE A 120 4.54 -4.50 19.45
CA ILE A 120 5.35 -3.34 19.07
C ILE A 120 4.43 -2.15 18.78
N PRO A 121 4.52 -1.05 19.53
CA PRO A 121 3.68 0.12 19.32
C PRO A 121 3.85 0.67 17.89
N ARG A 122 2.77 1.18 17.29
CA ARG A 122 2.76 1.78 15.94
C ARG A 122 3.13 0.83 14.81
N VAL A 123 3.22 -0.47 15.05
CA VAL A 123 3.36 -1.48 14.00
C VAL A 123 1.99 -2.06 13.69
N SER A 124 1.65 -2.12 12.41
CA SER A 124 0.42 -2.72 11.89
C SER A 124 0.74 -3.80 10.87
N LEU A 125 -0.01 -4.88 10.92
CA LEU A 125 0.12 -6.01 10.01
C LEU A 125 -1.01 -5.98 8.99
N VAL A 126 -0.68 -5.95 7.71
CA VAL A 126 -1.63 -6.04 6.61
C VAL A 126 -1.38 -7.34 5.88
N VAL A 127 -2.39 -8.20 5.86
CA VAL A 127 -2.29 -9.51 5.21
C VAL A 127 -3.11 -9.50 3.93
N SER A 128 -2.44 -9.83 2.83
CA SER A 128 -3.05 -9.86 1.50
C SER A 128 -3.87 -11.13 1.31
N ILE A 129 -5.18 -10.97 1.17
CA ILE A 129 -6.17 -12.04 0.96
C ILE A 129 -7.00 -11.70 -0.28
N ASP A 130 -6.66 -12.27 -1.41
CA ASP A 130 -7.29 -11.93 -2.69
C ASP A 130 -8.38 -12.93 -3.08
N GLY A 131 -9.46 -12.91 -2.34
CA GLY A 131 -10.63 -13.71 -2.62
C GLY A 131 -10.93 -14.78 -1.56
N LEU A 132 -11.92 -15.61 -1.83
CA LEU A 132 -12.29 -16.80 -1.04
C LEU A 132 -11.25 -17.90 -1.26
N GLN A 133 -11.31 -18.95 -0.46
CA GLN A 133 -10.26 -19.98 -0.43
C GLN A 133 -9.87 -20.53 -1.81
N PRO A 134 -10.81 -20.96 -2.69
CA PRO A 134 -10.40 -21.55 -3.98
C PRO A 134 -9.63 -20.54 -4.86
N GLU A 135 -10.14 -19.34 -5.01
CA GLU A 135 -9.56 -18.32 -5.86
C GLU A 135 -8.25 -17.78 -5.26
N HIS A 136 -8.23 -17.56 -3.95
CA HIS A 136 -7.03 -17.12 -3.25
C HIS A 136 -5.90 -18.15 -3.36
N ASP A 137 -6.21 -19.43 -3.08
CA ASP A 137 -5.22 -20.50 -3.07
C ASP A 137 -4.57 -20.71 -4.44
N VAL A 138 -5.35 -20.53 -5.52
CA VAL A 138 -4.83 -20.54 -6.90
C VAL A 138 -3.96 -19.31 -7.17
N ARG A 139 -4.45 -18.12 -6.82
CA ARG A 139 -3.78 -16.86 -7.17
C ARG A 139 -2.50 -16.64 -6.38
N ARG A 140 -2.47 -17.04 -5.11
CA ARG A 140 -1.37 -16.73 -4.17
C ARG A 140 -0.63 -17.99 -3.67
N ALA A 141 -0.68 -19.10 -4.40
CA ALA A 141 0.10 -20.28 -4.01
C ALA A 141 1.58 -19.92 -3.82
N PRO A 142 2.25 -20.42 -2.75
CA PRO A 142 1.79 -21.34 -1.72
C PRO A 142 1.19 -20.68 -0.45
N ALA A 143 0.81 -19.42 -0.47
CA ALA A 143 0.15 -18.72 0.65
C ALA A 143 -1.35 -19.06 0.67
N THR A 144 -1.69 -20.30 0.98
CA THR A 144 -3.07 -20.80 1.04
C THR A 144 -3.77 -20.39 2.34
N TYR A 145 -5.10 -20.38 2.32
CA TYR A 145 -5.92 -20.04 3.49
C TYR A 145 -5.51 -20.83 4.74
N ASP A 146 -5.39 -22.16 4.64
CA ASP A 146 -5.05 -23.00 5.79
C ASP A 146 -3.72 -22.63 6.42
N ARG A 147 -2.75 -22.24 5.61
CA ARG A 147 -1.45 -21.76 6.09
C ARG A 147 -1.57 -20.39 6.71
N ILE A 148 -2.26 -19.47 6.04
CA ILE A 148 -2.47 -18.10 6.54
C ILE A 148 -3.16 -18.12 7.90
N LEU A 149 -4.23 -18.90 8.06
CA LEU A 149 -4.95 -19.00 9.33
C LEU A 149 -4.06 -19.45 10.50
N LYS A 150 -3.09 -20.33 10.23
CA LYS A 150 -2.08 -20.72 11.24
C LYS A 150 -1.09 -19.59 11.53
N HIS A 151 -0.66 -18.89 10.47
CA HIS A 151 0.40 -17.89 10.56
C HIS A 151 -0.04 -16.57 11.18
N ILE A 152 -1.34 -16.24 11.12
CA ILE A 152 -1.92 -15.02 11.73
C ILE A 152 -2.46 -15.24 13.14
N ALA A 153 -2.49 -16.48 13.62
CA ALA A 153 -3.05 -16.80 14.94
C ALA A 153 -2.37 -15.98 16.05
N GLY A 154 -3.18 -15.37 16.91
CA GLY A 154 -2.70 -14.51 18.00
C GLY A 154 -2.28 -13.09 17.60
N HIS A 155 -2.44 -12.72 16.32
CA HIS A 155 -2.17 -11.37 15.83
C HIS A 155 -3.46 -10.60 15.56
N SER A 156 -3.41 -9.26 15.68
CA SER A 156 -4.42 -8.37 15.14
C SER A 156 -3.97 -7.88 13.76
N ILE A 157 -4.76 -8.16 12.74
CA ILE A 157 -4.41 -7.87 11.35
C ILE A 157 -5.45 -7.01 10.64
N THR A 158 -4.99 -6.30 9.62
CA THR A 158 -5.86 -5.78 8.57
C THR A 158 -5.81 -6.73 7.38
N VAL A 159 -6.94 -7.23 6.94
CA VAL A 159 -7.05 -7.96 5.66
C VAL A 159 -7.07 -6.95 4.52
N HIS A 160 -6.25 -7.16 3.51
CA HIS A 160 -6.28 -6.39 2.27
C HIS A 160 -6.64 -7.29 1.10
N CYS A 161 -7.74 -6.99 0.43
CA CYS A 161 -8.21 -7.70 -0.76
C CYS A 161 -8.10 -6.80 -1.98
N THR A 162 -7.49 -7.30 -3.05
CA THR A 162 -7.55 -6.67 -4.37
C THR A 162 -8.64 -7.35 -5.19
N VAL A 163 -9.71 -6.62 -5.43
CA VAL A 163 -10.83 -7.11 -6.25
C VAL A 163 -10.45 -7.10 -7.72
N THR A 164 -10.50 -8.27 -8.33
CA THR A 164 -10.28 -8.51 -9.74
C THR A 164 -11.58 -8.83 -10.45
N ARG A 165 -11.56 -8.86 -11.79
CA ARG A 165 -12.72 -9.21 -12.60
C ARG A 165 -13.31 -10.57 -12.23
N GLN A 166 -12.46 -11.56 -11.94
CA GLN A 166 -12.91 -12.91 -11.57
C GLN A 166 -13.79 -12.88 -10.31
N LEU A 167 -13.45 -12.04 -9.34
CA LEU A 167 -14.20 -11.95 -8.08
C LEU A 167 -15.57 -11.29 -8.28
N VAL A 168 -15.65 -10.27 -9.15
CA VAL A 168 -16.89 -9.52 -9.40
C VAL A 168 -17.89 -10.31 -10.27
N ASN A 169 -17.40 -11.26 -11.05
CA ASN A 169 -18.26 -12.06 -11.94
C ASN A 169 -19.25 -12.96 -11.18
N ARG A 170 -19.00 -13.27 -9.90
CA ARG A 170 -19.92 -14.02 -9.06
C ARG A 170 -20.75 -13.07 -8.19
N ALA A 171 -22.06 -13.09 -8.36
CA ALA A 171 -22.98 -12.28 -7.55
C ALA A 171 -22.84 -12.62 -6.06
N GLY A 172 -22.85 -11.60 -5.19
CA GLY A 172 -22.73 -11.76 -3.74
C GLY A 172 -21.32 -12.14 -3.24
N TYR A 173 -20.31 -12.17 -4.12
CA TYR A 173 -18.96 -12.60 -3.75
C TYR A 173 -18.32 -11.70 -2.70
N ILE A 174 -18.41 -10.39 -2.86
CA ILE A 174 -17.85 -9.42 -1.92
C ILE A 174 -18.52 -9.58 -0.54
N GLU A 175 -19.83 -9.75 -0.50
CA GLU A 175 -20.57 -9.97 0.75
C GLU A 175 -20.11 -11.26 1.46
N GLU A 176 -19.99 -12.36 0.71
CA GLU A 176 -19.52 -13.63 1.26
C GLU A 176 -18.09 -13.52 1.81
N PHE A 177 -17.20 -12.87 1.08
CA PHE A 177 -15.83 -12.58 1.53
C PHE A 177 -15.83 -11.76 2.84
N LEU A 178 -16.59 -10.69 2.89
CA LEU A 178 -16.70 -9.84 4.07
C LEU A 178 -17.26 -10.58 5.26
N ARG A 179 -18.27 -11.43 5.07
CA ARG A 179 -18.87 -12.24 6.12
C ARG A 179 -17.87 -13.24 6.74
N ILE A 180 -17.11 -13.93 5.89
CA ILE A 180 -16.10 -14.90 6.33
C ILE A 180 -14.98 -14.22 7.11
N TRP A 181 -14.40 -13.17 6.57
CA TRP A 181 -13.25 -12.50 7.18
C TRP A 181 -13.65 -11.60 8.35
N SER A 182 -14.84 -10.99 8.35
CA SER A 182 -15.32 -10.23 9.51
C SER A 182 -15.60 -11.11 10.73
N ALA A 183 -15.90 -12.39 10.54
CA ALA A 183 -16.13 -13.32 11.64
C ALA A 183 -14.85 -13.76 12.35
N ARG A 184 -13.67 -13.51 11.77
CA ARG A 184 -12.39 -13.90 12.36
C ARG A 184 -11.97 -12.95 13.47
N PRO A 185 -11.57 -13.49 14.65
CA PRO A 185 -11.11 -12.65 15.77
C PRO A 185 -9.82 -11.91 15.47
N GLU A 186 -8.93 -12.47 14.65
CA GLU A 186 -7.66 -11.86 14.25
C GLU A 186 -7.86 -10.62 13.38
N VAL A 187 -9.00 -10.49 12.71
CA VAL A 187 -9.25 -9.40 11.76
C VAL A 187 -9.81 -8.18 12.49
N GLU A 188 -9.04 -7.11 12.52
CA GLU A 188 -9.46 -5.81 13.03
C GLU A 188 -10.18 -5.00 11.93
N LYS A 189 -9.60 -4.98 10.73
CA LYS A 189 -10.10 -4.22 9.59
C LYS A 189 -10.01 -5.02 8.30
N ILE A 190 -10.85 -4.66 7.36
CA ILE A 190 -10.80 -5.15 5.98
C ILE A 190 -10.67 -3.94 5.06
N TRP A 191 -9.61 -3.94 4.27
CA TRP A 191 -9.38 -3.00 3.19
C TRP A 191 -9.63 -3.68 1.86
N VAL A 192 -10.27 -2.97 0.96
CA VAL A 192 -10.53 -3.46 -0.39
C VAL A 192 -9.98 -2.45 -1.38
N SER A 193 -9.06 -2.90 -2.22
CA SER A 193 -8.60 -2.20 -3.42
C SER A 193 -9.28 -2.81 -4.64
N LEU A 194 -9.38 -2.04 -5.71
CA LEU A 194 -9.68 -2.58 -7.03
C LEU A 194 -8.38 -2.80 -7.79
N TYR A 195 -8.36 -3.75 -8.72
CA TYR A 195 -7.19 -3.97 -9.56
C TYR A 195 -6.81 -2.70 -10.32
N THR A 196 -5.55 -2.32 -10.25
CA THR A 196 -5.01 -1.17 -10.99
C THR A 196 -4.13 -1.69 -12.12
N PRO A 197 -4.56 -1.55 -13.39
CA PRO A 197 -3.78 -2.03 -14.53
C PRO A 197 -2.66 -1.06 -14.91
N GLN A 198 -1.71 -1.54 -15.73
CA GLN A 198 -0.82 -0.68 -16.51
C GLN A 198 -1.51 -0.23 -17.81
N ILE A 199 -1.07 0.88 -18.39
CA ILE A 199 -1.56 1.32 -19.70
C ILE A 199 -1.16 0.28 -20.76
N GLY A 200 -2.14 -0.16 -21.54
CA GLY A 200 -1.91 -1.18 -22.57
C GLY A 200 -1.83 -2.63 -22.05
N GLU A 201 -1.93 -2.84 -20.75
CA GLU A 201 -1.93 -4.20 -20.18
C GLU A 201 -3.14 -5.01 -20.63
N VAL A 202 -2.86 -6.23 -21.08
CA VAL A 202 -3.87 -7.25 -21.38
C VAL A 202 -3.88 -8.26 -20.24
N SER A 203 -4.86 -8.15 -19.36
CA SER A 203 -5.00 -9.02 -18.19
C SER A 203 -6.46 -9.40 -17.96
N ASP A 204 -6.69 -10.67 -17.68
CA ASP A 204 -8.02 -11.14 -17.26
C ASP A 204 -8.45 -10.63 -15.88
N GLU A 205 -7.51 -10.10 -15.09
CA GLU A 205 -7.80 -9.51 -13.79
C GLU A 205 -8.37 -8.09 -13.89
N ARG A 206 -8.16 -7.41 -15.03
CA ARG A 206 -8.61 -6.05 -15.28
C ARG A 206 -10.14 -5.95 -15.24
N LEU A 207 -10.63 -5.03 -14.40
CA LEU A 207 -12.06 -4.72 -14.34
C LEU A 207 -12.51 -3.97 -15.61
N ARG A 208 -13.55 -4.44 -16.24
CA ARG A 208 -14.28 -3.64 -17.26
C ARG A 208 -15.07 -2.54 -16.55
N PRO A 209 -15.52 -1.49 -17.23
CA PRO A 209 -16.34 -0.44 -16.64
C PRO A 209 -17.53 -0.99 -15.82
N VAL A 210 -18.28 -1.93 -16.40
CA VAL A 210 -19.44 -2.56 -15.74
C VAL A 210 -19.04 -3.37 -14.48
N ASP A 211 -17.87 -3.99 -14.48
CA ASP A 211 -17.37 -4.75 -13.34
C ASP A 211 -16.98 -3.79 -12.20
N ARG A 212 -16.35 -2.66 -12.54
CA ARG A 212 -16.01 -1.59 -11.58
C ARG A 212 -17.24 -0.97 -10.96
N GLU A 213 -18.25 -0.62 -11.78
CA GLU A 213 -19.53 -0.09 -11.32
C GLU A 213 -20.20 -1.04 -10.33
N ARG A 214 -20.23 -2.34 -10.62
CA ARG A 214 -20.77 -3.37 -9.75
C ARG A 214 -19.99 -3.44 -8.44
N ALA A 215 -18.67 -3.51 -8.50
CA ALA A 215 -17.83 -3.55 -7.28
C ALA A 215 -18.05 -2.32 -6.38
N VAL A 216 -18.13 -1.13 -6.96
CA VAL A 216 -18.42 0.11 -6.23
C VAL A 216 -19.82 0.08 -5.62
N ALA A 217 -20.83 -0.38 -6.36
CA ALA A 217 -22.20 -0.50 -5.85
C ALA A 217 -22.29 -1.50 -4.69
N ASP A 218 -21.66 -2.66 -4.81
CA ASP A 218 -21.63 -3.69 -3.75
C ASP A 218 -20.93 -3.14 -2.49
N LEU A 219 -19.76 -2.53 -2.62
CA LEU A 219 -19.04 -1.93 -1.50
C LEU A 219 -19.86 -0.82 -0.83
N MET A 220 -20.55 0.00 -1.62
CA MET A 220 -21.41 1.07 -1.11
C MET A 220 -22.59 0.52 -0.32
N ALA A 221 -23.22 -0.54 -0.78
CA ALA A 221 -24.34 -1.20 -0.10
C ALA A 221 -23.90 -1.89 1.20
N LEU A 222 -22.73 -2.56 1.17
CA LEU A 222 -22.26 -3.40 2.26
C LEU A 222 -21.56 -2.64 3.40
N ARG A 223 -21.07 -1.42 3.14
CA ARG A 223 -20.22 -0.66 4.09
C ARG A 223 -20.81 -0.48 5.49
N LEU A 224 -22.13 -0.39 5.63
CA LEU A 224 -22.80 -0.22 6.93
C LEU A 224 -23.10 -1.56 7.61
N SER A 225 -23.23 -2.64 6.86
CA SER A 225 -23.50 -3.98 7.36
C SER A 225 -22.25 -4.67 7.91
N PHE A 226 -21.06 -4.23 7.51
CA PHE A 226 -19.79 -4.81 7.93
C PHE A 226 -18.89 -3.76 8.61
N PRO A 227 -18.95 -3.59 9.93
CA PRO A 227 -18.18 -2.57 10.66
C PRO A 227 -16.66 -2.70 10.49
N LYS A 228 -16.15 -3.91 10.21
CA LYS A 228 -14.72 -4.13 9.92
C LYS A 228 -14.31 -3.67 8.51
N LEU A 229 -15.25 -3.44 7.59
CA LEU A 229 -14.98 -2.86 6.28
C LEU A 229 -14.61 -1.38 6.43
N ALA A 230 -13.32 -1.09 6.46
CA ALA A 230 -12.79 0.25 6.70
C ALA A 230 -12.76 1.10 5.41
N LEU A 231 -13.91 1.22 4.75
CA LEU A 231 -14.11 2.00 3.52
C LEU A 231 -15.20 3.07 3.73
N PRO A 232 -14.84 4.30 4.12
CA PRO A 232 -15.78 5.40 4.18
C PRO A 232 -16.42 5.70 2.81
N LYS A 233 -17.65 6.20 2.80
CA LYS A 233 -18.40 6.54 1.57
C LYS A 233 -17.54 7.32 0.56
N GLY A 234 -16.89 8.39 1.00
CA GLY A 234 -16.07 9.23 0.11
C GLY A 234 -14.91 8.48 -0.53
N LEU A 235 -14.33 7.45 0.14
CA LEU A 235 -13.29 6.64 -0.47
C LEU A 235 -13.88 5.73 -1.56
N ILE A 236 -15.03 5.12 -1.32
CA ILE A 236 -15.71 4.26 -2.33
C ILE A 236 -16.10 5.10 -3.56
N GLU A 237 -16.57 6.34 -3.36
CA GLU A 237 -16.89 7.27 -4.45
C GLU A 237 -15.66 7.60 -5.31
N VAL A 238 -14.46 7.61 -4.74
CA VAL A 238 -13.22 7.80 -5.51
C VAL A 238 -12.96 6.62 -6.45
N TYR A 239 -13.34 5.41 -6.08
CA TYR A 239 -13.18 4.28 -7.01
C TYR A 239 -14.01 4.42 -8.29
N ALA A 240 -15.13 5.15 -8.27
CA ALA A 240 -15.88 5.47 -9.48
C ALA A 240 -15.17 6.53 -10.33
N ASN A 241 -14.45 7.47 -9.70
CA ASN A 241 -13.77 8.58 -10.37
C ASN A 241 -12.40 8.82 -9.70
N PRO A 242 -11.39 7.99 -9.95
CA PRO A 242 -10.06 8.19 -9.37
C PRO A 242 -9.37 9.43 -9.99
N PRO A 243 -8.24 9.90 -9.43
CA PRO A 243 -7.39 10.89 -10.08
C PRO A 243 -6.90 10.39 -11.44
N ASP A 244 -6.95 11.23 -12.47
CA ASP A 244 -6.65 10.84 -13.86
C ASP A 244 -5.15 10.75 -14.15
N SER A 245 -4.33 11.31 -13.27
CA SER A 245 -2.87 11.35 -13.46
C SER A 245 -2.11 11.28 -12.13
N PRO A 246 -0.81 10.93 -12.16
CA PRO A 246 0.04 11.01 -10.97
C PRO A 246 0.16 12.43 -10.40
N ASP A 247 0.07 13.46 -11.23
CA ASP A 247 0.16 14.87 -10.82
C ASP A 247 -1.06 15.30 -10.01
N GLU A 248 -2.22 14.72 -10.25
CA GLU A 248 -3.44 14.92 -9.47
C GLU A 248 -3.50 14.03 -8.23
N CYS A 249 -2.75 12.94 -8.23
CA CYS A 249 -2.77 11.95 -7.17
C CYS A 249 -1.96 12.41 -5.95
N ILE A 250 -2.63 12.75 -4.85
CA ILE A 250 -1.96 13.15 -3.61
C ILE A 250 -1.05 12.03 -3.09
N PHE A 251 -1.46 10.78 -3.21
CA PHE A 251 -0.63 9.64 -2.80
C PHE A 251 0.70 9.63 -3.55
N ALA A 252 0.70 9.74 -4.89
CA ALA A 252 1.91 9.76 -5.70
C ALA A 252 2.84 10.94 -5.32
N ARG A 253 2.26 12.09 -4.98
CA ARG A 253 3.01 13.31 -4.64
C ARG A 253 3.50 13.37 -3.21
N THR A 254 2.93 12.60 -2.29
CA THR A 254 3.24 12.64 -0.84
C THR A 254 3.87 11.35 -0.32
N THR A 255 4.10 10.38 -1.19
CA THR A 255 4.76 9.12 -0.85
C THR A 255 6.03 8.95 -1.69
N SER A 256 7.12 8.59 -1.06
CA SER A 256 8.36 8.18 -1.74
C SER A 256 8.43 6.67 -1.72
N THR A 257 8.53 6.02 -2.88
CA THR A 257 8.70 4.57 -2.97
C THR A 257 10.12 4.25 -3.41
N ILE A 258 10.79 3.37 -2.66
CA ILE A 258 12.19 2.97 -2.87
C ILE A 258 12.25 1.46 -3.06
N SER A 259 13.00 1.02 -4.06
CA SER A 259 13.17 -0.41 -4.39
C SER A 259 14.13 -1.12 -3.43
N ALA A 260 14.30 -2.42 -3.64
CA ALA A 260 15.07 -3.31 -2.77
C ALA A 260 16.58 -3.01 -2.71
N ASP A 261 17.10 -2.26 -3.66
CA ASP A 261 18.47 -1.74 -3.65
C ASP A 261 18.67 -0.49 -2.76
N LEU A 262 17.61 -0.04 -2.09
CA LEU A 262 17.57 1.13 -1.20
C LEU A 262 17.98 2.46 -1.88
N THR A 263 18.06 2.50 -3.20
CA THR A 263 18.48 3.66 -4.00
C THR A 263 17.52 3.99 -5.13
N THR A 264 17.04 3.00 -5.86
CA THR A 264 16.15 3.21 -6.99
C THR A 264 14.77 3.68 -6.52
N ARG A 265 14.38 4.87 -6.99
CA ARG A 265 13.06 5.43 -6.72
C ARG A 265 12.04 4.90 -7.73
N ILE A 266 10.99 4.29 -7.23
CA ILE A 266 9.88 3.82 -8.06
C ILE A 266 8.95 5.00 -8.37
N THR A 267 8.72 5.24 -9.65
CA THR A 267 7.87 6.34 -10.16
C THR A 267 6.87 5.81 -11.18
N PRO A 268 5.70 6.47 -11.34
CA PRO A 268 5.26 7.70 -10.68
C PRO A 268 4.70 7.47 -9.26
N CYS A 269 4.40 6.24 -8.89
CA CYS A 269 3.92 5.83 -7.57
C CYS A 269 4.38 4.38 -7.29
N GLN A 270 3.89 3.77 -6.23
CA GLN A 270 4.27 2.39 -5.85
C GLN A 270 4.05 1.32 -6.94
N PHE A 271 3.20 1.56 -7.92
CA PHE A 271 2.98 0.61 -9.03
C PHE A 271 4.10 0.64 -10.06
N GLY A 272 4.89 1.72 -10.10
CA GLY A 272 5.91 1.90 -11.14
C GLY A 272 5.33 1.98 -12.55
N GLY A 273 6.19 1.99 -13.56
CA GLY A 273 5.80 1.92 -14.96
C GLY A 273 4.83 3.03 -15.41
N ALA A 274 3.79 2.64 -16.12
CA ALA A 274 2.75 3.52 -16.63
C ALA A 274 1.36 3.09 -16.10
N PRO A 275 1.04 3.31 -14.82
CA PRO A 275 -0.23 2.91 -14.25
C PRO A 275 -1.39 3.64 -14.92
N ASP A 276 -2.44 2.89 -15.25
CA ASP A 276 -3.70 3.47 -15.78
C ASP A 276 -4.45 4.15 -14.63
N CYS A 277 -4.11 5.43 -14.39
CA CYS A 277 -4.67 6.21 -13.29
C CYS A 277 -6.19 6.36 -13.38
N SER A 278 -6.75 6.43 -14.58
CA SER A 278 -8.21 6.51 -14.78
C SER A 278 -8.95 5.24 -14.33
N ASN A 279 -8.22 4.13 -14.21
CA ASN A 279 -8.67 2.85 -13.67
C ASN A 279 -7.98 2.49 -12.35
N CYS A 280 -7.40 3.45 -11.66
CA CYS A 280 -6.75 3.21 -10.38
C CYS A 280 -7.74 2.69 -9.32
N GLY A 281 -7.34 1.61 -8.64
CA GLY A 281 -8.08 1.02 -7.53
C GLY A 281 -7.32 1.03 -6.22
N CYS A 282 -6.21 1.76 -6.14
CA CYS A 282 -5.37 1.82 -4.94
C CYS A 282 -6.11 2.47 -3.77
N ILE A 283 -6.24 1.73 -2.66
CA ILE A 283 -6.92 2.23 -1.46
C ILE A 283 -6.22 3.47 -0.87
N ALA A 284 -4.89 3.54 -0.91
CA ALA A 284 -4.14 4.68 -0.39
C ALA A 284 -4.39 5.94 -1.23
N SER A 285 -4.39 5.80 -2.55
CA SER A 285 -4.75 6.88 -3.48
C SER A 285 -6.19 7.33 -3.25
N ALA A 286 -7.13 6.39 -3.19
CA ALA A 286 -8.55 6.69 -2.98
C ALA A 286 -8.81 7.36 -1.63
N GLY A 287 -8.15 6.91 -0.56
CA GLY A 287 -8.27 7.51 0.77
C GLY A 287 -7.78 8.96 0.80
N LEU A 288 -6.62 9.25 0.22
CA LEU A 288 -6.09 10.62 0.17
C LEU A 288 -6.89 11.52 -0.77
N ALA A 289 -7.40 10.99 -1.89
CA ALA A 289 -8.29 11.73 -2.78
C ALA A 289 -9.63 12.06 -2.10
N ALA A 290 -10.19 11.14 -1.30
CA ALA A 290 -11.39 11.40 -0.51
C ALA A 290 -11.16 12.54 0.51
N VAL A 291 -10.00 12.55 1.19
CA VAL A 291 -9.61 13.65 2.08
C VAL A 291 -9.50 14.97 1.31
N ALA A 292 -8.89 14.95 0.11
CA ALA A 292 -8.74 16.14 -0.73
C ALA A 292 -10.07 16.74 -1.19
N ARG A 293 -11.05 15.90 -1.47
CA ARG A 293 -12.41 16.32 -1.87
C ARG A 293 -13.22 16.90 -0.71
N HIS A 294 -12.80 16.65 0.52
CA HIS A 294 -13.47 17.24 1.69
C HIS A 294 -13.35 18.76 1.66
N LYS A 295 -14.46 19.45 1.97
CA LYS A 295 -14.52 20.92 2.01
C LYS A 295 -14.49 21.41 3.45
N LEU A 296 -13.44 22.12 3.81
CA LEU A 296 -13.39 22.86 5.08
C LEU A 296 -14.38 24.03 5.03
N PHE A 297 -15.13 24.22 6.12
CA PHE A 297 -16.17 25.27 6.22
C PHE A 297 -17.20 25.24 5.09
N GLY A 298 -17.35 24.09 4.38
CA GLY A 298 -18.29 23.91 3.29
C GLY A 298 -17.84 24.43 1.90
N PHE A 299 -16.75 25.18 1.80
CA PHE A 299 -16.33 25.83 0.55
C PHE A 299 -14.85 25.66 0.14
N VAL A 300 -13.92 25.45 1.08
CA VAL A 300 -12.49 25.31 0.74
C VAL A 300 -12.12 23.83 0.60
N PRO A 301 -11.82 23.32 -0.63
CA PRO A 301 -11.36 21.95 -0.78
C PRO A 301 -10.00 21.75 -0.09
N VAL A 302 -9.87 20.70 0.70
CA VAL A 302 -8.58 20.33 1.34
C VAL A 302 -7.50 20.11 0.28
N GLY A 303 -7.87 19.60 -0.88
CA GLY A 303 -6.96 19.39 -2.01
C GLY A 303 -6.28 20.67 -2.50
N SER A 304 -6.97 21.83 -2.51
CA SER A 304 -6.37 23.11 -2.89
C SER A 304 -5.29 23.54 -1.91
N ILE A 305 -5.51 23.29 -0.62
CA ILE A 305 -4.52 23.58 0.42
C ILE A 305 -3.31 22.64 0.27
N PHE A 306 -3.54 21.36 -0.01
CA PHE A 306 -2.47 20.40 -0.30
C PHE A 306 -1.65 20.84 -1.52
N ALA A 307 -2.30 21.22 -2.62
CA ALA A 307 -1.61 21.66 -3.84
C ALA A 307 -0.72 22.89 -3.59
N GLY A 308 -1.22 23.88 -2.84
CA GLY A 308 -0.43 25.05 -2.42
C GLY A 308 0.76 24.67 -1.54
N SER A 309 0.54 23.78 -0.56
CA SER A 309 1.58 23.32 0.35
C SER A 309 2.69 22.55 -0.37
N LEU A 310 2.33 21.75 -1.37
CA LEU A 310 3.31 20.99 -2.19
C LEU A 310 4.21 21.94 -2.98
N LYS A 311 3.67 23.02 -3.58
CA LYS A 311 4.48 24.04 -4.28
C LYS A 311 5.49 24.71 -3.35
N VAL A 312 5.07 25.05 -2.13
CA VAL A 312 5.98 25.58 -1.10
C VAL A 312 7.05 24.55 -0.75
N GLY A 313 6.67 23.31 -0.51
CA GLY A 313 7.60 22.22 -0.19
C GLY A 313 8.60 21.94 -1.31
N GLU A 314 8.20 22.00 -2.57
CA GLU A 314 9.08 21.88 -3.72
C GLU A 314 10.13 23.00 -3.76
N SER A 315 9.73 24.25 -3.49
CA SER A 315 10.64 25.38 -3.37
C SER A 315 11.62 25.20 -2.23
N MET A 316 11.13 24.75 -1.06
CA MET A 316 11.99 24.48 0.10
C MET A 316 12.99 23.34 -0.16
N ARG A 317 12.59 22.31 -0.93
CA ARG A 317 13.48 21.21 -1.32
C ARG A 317 14.63 21.68 -2.20
N ARG A 318 14.39 22.60 -3.13
CA ARG A 318 15.42 23.18 -4.02
C ARG A 318 16.45 24.02 -3.26
N LEU A 319 16.07 24.58 -2.11
CA LEU A 319 16.97 25.38 -1.25
C LEU A 319 17.83 24.53 -0.32
N ARG A 320 17.62 23.22 -0.25
CA ARG A 320 18.46 22.33 0.54
C ARG A 320 19.80 22.09 -0.16
N PRO A 321 20.90 21.97 0.61
CA PRO A 321 22.17 21.49 0.06
C PRO A 321 21.94 20.15 -0.64
N ALA A 322 22.61 19.95 -1.77
CA ALA A 322 22.62 18.64 -2.45
C ALA A 322 23.09 17.58 -1.44
N GLU A 323 22.24 16.57 -1.21
CA GLU A 323 22.60 15.47 -0.31
C GLU A 323 23.72 14.66 -0.94
N PRO A 324 24.76 14.28 -0.17
CA PRO A 324 25.84 13.45 -0.70
C PRO A 324 25.23 12.13 -1.22
N SER A 325 25.59 11.77 -2.45
CA SER A 325 25.31 10.45 -2.99
C SER A 325 25.94 9.41 -2.06
N VAL A 326 25.15 8.48 -1.56
CA VAL A 326 25.69 7.30 -0.87
C VAL A 326 26.35 6.46 -1.95
N ALA A 327 27.68 6.45 -1.94
CA ALA A 327 28.49 5.57 -2.77
C ALA A 327 28.38 4.12 -2.30
#